data_b11b7bbddcff99010951f0eb9246c8e0
#
_entry.id   b11b7bbddcff99010951f0eb9246c8e0
#
_cell.length_a   1.000
_cell.length_b   1.000
_cell.length_c   1.000
_cell.angle_alpha   90.00
_cell.angle_beta   90.00
_cell.angle_gamma   90.00
#
_symmetry.space_group_name_H-M   'P 1'
#
loop_
_entity.id
_entity.type
_entity.pdbx_description
1 polymer ?
#
loop_
_entity_poly.entity_id
_entity_poly.type
_entity_poly.pdbx_seq_one_letter_code
_entity_poly.pdbx_strand_id
1 'polypeptide(L)'
;MKPSGAASRPSLFGRLRRGIRRSPVGRGWRRGRELELGSRSLGFAALGFLTLVPLLIVVSVGDPTHGRGFAQWLGEGIGVSTTSSEQIGQLFTRPGQAARTTTAFGLATLAVFGLSLGSAVQTGYERVWELSPARWYARWRHVLWLVVLVGYLFMSATTTLWRQSLALTSAALLSAVLFFWWSQRMLLGGRVGWGALLPGAVATVIGLIGLRFFSRLVFSPLIASSAVTYGAIGTVLVVQSWLVGVGVVVFGGALVGRLVLQHRHR
;
A
#
# COMPACT_ATOMS: atom_id res chain seq x y z
N MET A 1 -7.82 -66.28 -8.38
CA MET A 1 -8.37 -65.33 -7.39
C MET A 1 -7.70 -63.99 -7.58
N LYS A 2 -8.40 -62.95 -8.14
CA LYS A 2 -7.91 -61.60 -8.31
C LYS A 2 -8.41 -60.77 -7.12
N PRO A 3 -7.54 -59.98 -6.42
CA PRO A 3 -8.04 -59.10 -5.39
C PRO A 3 -8.70 -57.87 -6.03
N SER A 4 -9.95 -57.64 -5.61
CA SER A 4 -10.81 -56.52 -5.94
C SER A 4 -10.15 -55.24 -5.48
N GLY A 5 -9.88 -54.28 -6.42
CA GLY A 5 -9.41 -52.93 -6.15
C GLY A 5 -10.48 -52.08 -5.48
N ALA A 6 -10.35 -51.86 -4.20
CA ALA A 6 -11.13 -50.89 -3.48
C ALA A 6 -10.79 -49.47 -3.99
N ALA A 7 -11.67 -48.89 -4.81
CA ALA A 7 -11.59 -47.47 -5.22
C ALA A 7 -11.73 -46.60 -3.98
N SER A 8 -10.65 -46.04 -3.49
CA SER A 8 -10.63 -45.10 -2.37
C SER A 8 -11.43 -43.85 -2.75
N ARG A 9 -12.57 -43.65 -2.09
CA ARG A 9 -13.37 -42.45 -2.22
C ARG A 9 -12.52 -41.21 -1.86
N PRO A 10 -12.41 -40.20 -2.74
CA PRO A 10 -11.61 -39.01 -2.42
C PRO A 10 -12.21 -38.32 -1.18
N SER A 11 -11.35 -38.11 -0.18
CA SER A 11 -11.71 -37.47 1.08
C SER A 11 -12.36 -36.10 0.85
N LEU A 12 -13.33 -35.72 1.69
CA LEU A 12 -14.01 -34.43 1.64
C LEU A 12 -13.00 -33.26 1.58
N PHE A 13 -11.88 -33.37 2.29
CA PHE A 13 -10.76 -32.42 2.21
C PHE A 13 -10.13 -32.32 0.81
N GLY A 14 -10.05 -33.40 0.08
CA GLY A 14 -9.53 -33.42 -1.30
C GLY A 14 -10.50 -32.76 -2.30
N ARG A 15 -11.81 -32.81 -2.04
CA ARG A 15 -12.84 -32.13 -2.87
C ARG A 15 -12.88 -30.63 -2.58
N LEU A 16 -12.82 -30.20 -1.33
CA LEU A 16 -12.73 -28.79 -0.91
C LEU A 16 -11.47 -28.14 -1.45
N ARG A 17 -10.32 -28.79 -1.33
CA ARG A 17 -9.05 -28.30 -1.84
C ARG A 17 -9.02 -28.14 -3.37
N ARG A 18 -9.69 -29.05 -4.11
CA ARG A 18 -9.86 -28.96 -5.56
C ARG A 18 -10.84 -27.84 -5.96
N GLY A 19 -11.93 -27.62 -5.21
CA GLY A 19 -12.89 -26.55 -5.44
C GLY A 19 -12.25 -25.17 -5.25
N ILE A 20 -11.48 -24.97 -4.18
CA ILE A 20 -10.75 -23.73 -3.92
C ILE A 20 -9.69 -23.46 -4.99
N ARG A 21 -8.97 -24.50 -5.45
CA ARG A 21 -7.96 -24.39 -6.52
C ARG A 21 -8.53 -23.98 -7.88
N ARG A 22 -9.81 -24.29 -8.17
CA ARG A 22 -10.51 -23.93 -9.42
C ARG A 22 -11.25 -22.58 -9.31
N SER A 23 -11.41 -22.04 -8.11
CA SER A 23 -12.06 -20.74 -7.89
C SER A 23 -11.24 -19.59 -8.47
N PRO A 24 -11.85 -18.45 -8.81
CA PRO A 24 -11.13 -17.23 -9.23
C PRO A 24 -10.07 -16.79 -8.21
N VAL A 25 -10.39 -16.95 -6.91
CA VAL A 25 -9.49 -16.65 -5.80
C VAL A 25 -8.27 -17.57 -5.79
N GLY A 26 -8.45 -18.88 -6.01
CA GLY A 26 -7.34 -19.83 -6.07
C GLY A 26 -6.41 -19.61 -7.28
N ARG A 27 -6.96 -19.15 -8.40
CA ARG A 27 -6.16 -18.74 -9.57
C ARG A 27 -5.36 -17.49 -9.30
N GLY A 28 -5.99 -16.46 -8.67
CA GLY A 28 -5.32 -15.24 -8.26
C GLY A 28 -4.18 -15.50 -7.27
N TRP A 29 -4.40 -16.36 -6.26
CA TRP A 29 -3.38 -16.74 -5.28
C TRP A 29 -2.17 -17.43 -5.92
N ARG A 30 -2.39 -18.39 -6.83
CA ARG A 30 -1.30 -19.06 -7.56
C ARG A 30 -0.51 -18.07 -8.39
N ARG A 31 -1.18 -17.21 -9.13
CA ARG A 31 -0.54 -16.19 -9.97
C ARG A 31 0.24 -15.18 -9.13
N GLY A 32 -0.30 -14.80 -7.96
CA GLY A 32 0.41 -13.98 -7.01
C GLY A 32 1.71 -14.57 -6.49
N ARG A 33 1.72 -15.90 -6.25
CA ARG A 33 2.94 -16.63 -5.87
C ARG A 33 3.95 -16.72 -7.02
N GLU A 34 3.50 -16.98 -8.24
CA GLU A 34 4.36 -17.03 -9.45
C GLU A 34 4.98 -15.66 -9.75
N LEU A 35 4.28 -14.56 -9.41
CA LEU A 35 4.75 -13.17 -9.58
C LEU A 35 5.59 -12.67 -8.39
N GLU A 36 5.88 -13.53 -7.40
CA GLU A 36 6.66 -13.16 -6.22
C GLU A 36 6.11 -11.92 -5.47
N LEU A 37 4.77 -11.77 -5.43
CA LEU A 37 4.14 -10.58 -4.84
C LEU A 37 4.56 -10.38 -3.37
N GLY A 38 4.84 -11.45 -2.63
CA GLY A 38 5.31 -11.37 -1.25
C GLY A 38 6.65 -10.65 -1.12
N SER A 39 7.66 -11.06 -1.87
CA SER A 39 9.00 -10.44 -1.82
C SER A 39 8.98 -8.99 -2.30
N ARG A 40 8.15 -8.68 -3.31
CA ARG A 40 7.96 -7.32 -3.81
C ARG A 40 7.25 -6.43 -2.80
N SER A 41 6.28 -6.96 -2.08
CA SER A 41 5.60 -6.23 -1.00
C SER A 41 6.54 -5.94 0.16
N LEU A 42 7.48 -6.83 0.47
CA LEU A 42 8.55 -6.58 1.45
C LEU A 42 9.48 -5.45 0.98
N GLY A 43 9.94 -5.48 -0.28
CA GLY A 43 10.75 -4.41 -0.86
C GLY A 43 10.01 -3.06 -0.88
N PHE A 44 8.73 -3.06 -1.26
CA PHE A 44 7.85 -1.89 -1.18
C PHE A 44 7.77 -1.36 0.25
N ALA A 45 7.56 -2.23 1.24
CA ALA A 45 7.43 -1.85 2.63
C ALA A 45 8.75 -1.26 3.18
N ALA A 46 9.89 -1.85 2.85
CA ALA A 46 11.19 -1.33 3.26
C ALA A 46 11.45 0.08 2.69
N LEU A 47 11.26 0.27 1.39
CA LEU A 47 11.40 1.58 0.74
C LEU A 47 10.34 2.58 1.21
N GLY A 48 9.10 2.13 1.41
CA GLY A 48 8.02 2.93 1.97
C GLY A 48 8.37 3.44 3.36
N PHE A 49 8.86 2.58 4.23
CA PHE A 49 9.28 2.95 5.57
C PHE A 49 10.44 3.97 5.56
N LEU A 50 11.46 3.74 4.75
CA LEU A 50 12.58 4.68 4.59
C LEU A 50 12.14 6.03 4.01
N THR A 51 11.08 6.04 3.21
CA THR A 51 10.51 7.26 2.63
C THR A 51 9.65 8.03 3.63
N LEU A 52 9.06 7.36 4.64
CA LEU A 52 8.17 8.01 5.62
C LEU A 52 8.89 9.12 6.41
N VAL A 53 10.13 8.89 6.84
CA VAL A 53 10.87 9.86 7.65
C VAL A 53 11.10 11.17 6.89
N PRO A 54 11.73 11.17 5.70
CA PRO A 54 11.92 12.41 4.93
C PRO A 54 10.58 13.01 4.45
N LEU A 55 9.57 12.19 4.19
CA LEU A 55 8.23 12.66 3.84
C LEU A 55 7.62 13.47 4.98
N LEU A 56 7.72 12.98 6.22
CA LEU A 56 7.27 13.70 7.42
C LEU A 56 7.96 15.04 7.57
N ILE A 57 9.28 15.10 7.35
CA ILE A 57 10.05 16.35 7.42
C ILE A 57 9.52 17.36 6.39
N VAL A 58 9.29 16.92 5.15
CA VAL A 58 8.81 17.80 4.08
C VAL A 58 7.37 18.24 4.33
N VAL A 59 6.49 17.34 4.75
CA VAL A 59 5.09 17.66 5.04
C VAL A 59 4.98 18.59 6.25
N SER A 60 5.79 18.39 7.29
CA SER A 60 5.76 19.22 8.50
C SER A 60 6.16 20.68 8.26
N VAL A 61 6.95 20.95 7.23
CA VAL A 61 7.32 22.34 6.85
C VAL A 61 6.14 23.08 6.23
N GLY A 62 5.28 22.38 5.49
CA GLY A 62 4.08 22.95 4.85
C GLY A 62 2.81 22.91 5.70
N ASP A 63 2.82 22.18 6.82
CA ASP A 63 1.65 21.96 7.66
C ASP A 63 1.66 22.94 8.85
N PRO A 64 0.61 23.81 8.99
CA PRO A 64 0.47 24.71 10.14
C PRO A 64 0.45 23.97 11.49
N THR A 65 0.11 22.69 11.49
CA THR A 65 0.06 21.85 12.69
C THR A 65 1.40 21.18 13.02
N HIS A 66 2.48 21.55 12.33
CA HIS A 66 3.84 21.03 12.52
C HIS A 66 3.93 19.48 12.38
N GLY A 67 3.22 18.92 11.39
CA GLY A 67 3.24 17.49 11.09
C GLY A 67 2.31 16.63 11.95
N ARG A 68 1.59 17.20 12.93
CA ARG A 68 0.61 16.46 13.74
C ARG A 68 -0.53 15.90 12.89
N GLY A 69 -1.00 16.66 11.90
CA GLY A 69 -2.04 16.21 10.98
C GLY A 69 -1.64 14.95 10.19
N PHE A 70 -0.39 14.88 9.71
CA PHE A 70 0.11 13.71 9.00
C PHE A 70 0.32 12.50 9.93
N ALA A 71 0.87 12.71 11.14
CA ALA A 71 1.02 11.64 12.13
C ALA A 71 -0.34 11.05 12.55
N GLN A 72 -1.35 11.91 12.73
CA GLN A 72 -2.72 11.50 13.00
C GLN A 72 -3.32 10.73 11.82
N TRP A 73 -3.17 11.23 10.59
CA TRP A 73 -3.62 10.55 9.38
C TRP A 73 -2.98 9.16 9.22
N LEU A 74 -1.68 9.05 9.50
CA LEU A 74 -0.97 7.77 9.48
C LEU A 74 -1.51 6.82 10.55
N GLY A 75 -1.69 7.30 11.78
CA GLY A 75 -2.29 6.55 12.87
C GLY A 75 -3.71 6.06 12.55
N GLU A 76 -4.54 6.91 11.99
CA GLU A 76 -5.88 6.54 11.51
C GLU A 76 -5.84 5.52 10.35
N GLY A 77 -4.87 5.66 9.45
CA GLY A 77 -4.64 4.72 8.35
C GLY A 77 -4.26 3.33 8.85
N ILE A 78 -3.38 3.26 9.85
CA ILE A 78 -3.01 2.02 10.54
C ILE A 78 -4.18 1.50 11.41
N GLY A 79 -5.15 2.35 11.75
CA GLY A 79 -6.31 1.98 12.57
C GLY A 79 -6.00 1.92 14.07
N VAL A 80 -5.01 2.67 14.52
CA VAL A 80 -4.54 2.70 15.90
C VAL A 80 -5.40 3.64 16.75
N SER A 81 -5.53 3.35 18.06
CA SER A 81 -6.18 4.24 19.03
C SER A 81 -5.43 5.58 19.15
N THR A 82 -6.13 6.61 19.61
CA THR A 82 -5.57 7.97 19.79
C THR A 82 -4.30 7.98 20.64
N THR A 83 -4.27 7.18 21.72
CA THR A 83 -3.11 7.04 22.61
C THR A 83 -1.88 6.45 21.88
N SER A 84 -2.09 5.50 20.98
CA SER A 84 -0.98 4.89 20.22
C SER A 84 -0.57 5.76 19.03
N SER A 85 -1.48 6.60 18.52
CA SER A 85 -1.14 7.64 17.52
C SER A 85 -0.20 8.70 18.11
N GLU A 86 -0.33 9.04 19.39
CA GLU A 86 0.60 9.92 20.09
C GLU A 86 1.99 9.29 20.24
N GLN A 87 2.09 7.98 20.50
CA GLN A 87 3.37 7.27 20.55
C GLN A 87 4.05 7.22 19.17
N ILE A 88 3.28 7.01 18.11
CA ILE A 88 3.78 7.12 16.74
C ILE A 88 4.23 8.56 16.48
N GLY A 89 3.43 9.56 16.87
CA GLY A 89 3.78 10.98 16.75
C GLY A 89 5.08 11.33 17.46
N GLN A 90 5.31 10.81 18.68
CA GLN A 90 6.54 11.06 19.46
C GLN A 90 7.81 10.50 18.80
N LEU A 91 7.71 9.41 18.03
CA LEU A 91 8.86 8.90 17.25
C LEU A 91 9.30 9.88 16.17
N PHE A 92 8.39 10.74 15.72
CA PHE A 92 8.58 11.64 14.59
C PHE A 92 8.62 13.14 14.97
N THR A 93 8.19 13.51 16.19
CA THR A 93 8.24 14.90 16.68
C THR A 93 9.53 15.18 17.43
N ARG A 94 10.54 15.70 16.73
CA ARG A 94 11.64 16.44 17.38
C ARG A 94 11.45 17.94 17.18
N PRO A 95 11.77 18.78 18.22
CA PRO A 95 11.51 20.22 18.16
C PRO A 95 12.30 20.96 17.10
N GLY A 96 11.63 21.92 16.47
CA GLY A 96 11.98 22.67 15.28
C GLY A 96 13.13 23.67 15.34
N GLN A 97 14.30 23.36 15.91
CA GLN A 97 15.45 24.28 15.82
C GLN A 97 16.41 24.02 14.64
N ALA A 98 16.23 22.94 13.90
CA ALA A 98 17.08 22.58 12.75
C ALA A 98 16.40 22.81 11.38
N ALA A 99 15.36 23.62 11.29
CA ALA A 99 14.40 23.60 10.17
C ALA A 99 15.00 23.87 8.77
N ARG A 100 16.00 24.70 8.61
CA ARG A 100 16.48 25.08 7.26
C ARG A 100 17.48 24.10 6.65
N THR A 101 18.47 23.66 7.40
CA THR A 101 19.47 22.66 6.93
C THR A 101 18.83 21.27 6.85
N THR A 102 17.93 20.96 7.76
CA THR A 102 17.17 19.70 7.80
C THR A 102 16.22 19.58 6.60
N THR A 103 15.68 20.69 6.09
CA THR A 103 14.76 20.66 4.94
C THR A 103 15.46 20.26 3.65
N ALA A 104 16.66 20.80 3.36
CA ALA A 104 17.42 20.44 2.17
C ALA A 104 17.86 18.96 2.21
N PHE A 105 18.34 18.49 3.36
CA PHE A 105 18.67 17.09 3.56
C PHE A 105 17.44 16.18 3.47
N GLY A 106 16.29 16.59 4.05
CA GLY A 106 15.03 15.88 3.96
C GLY A 106 14.54 15.75 2.51
N LEU A 107 14.64 16.82 1.71
CA LEU A 107 14.28 16.81 0.29
C LEU A 107 15.20 15.88 -0.52
N ALA A 108 16.51 15.95 -0.30
CA ALA A 108 17.46 15.07 -0.98
C ALA A 108 17.20 13.60 -0.64
N THR A 109 16.98 13.29 0.63
CA THR A 109 16.69 11.95 1.12
C THR A 109 15.32 11.46 0.59
N LEU A 110 14.29 12.33 0.58
CA LEU A 110 13.00 12.04 -0.02
C LEU A 110 13.10 11.74 -1.51
N ALA A 111 13.92 12.50 -2.23
CA ALA A 111 14.16 12.25 -3.64
C ALA A 111 14.79 10.86 -3.86
N VAL A 112 15.82 10.49 -3.12
CA VAL A 112 16.50 9.19 -3.26
C VAL A 112 15.56 8.04 -2.94
N PHE A 113 14.95 8.03 -1.76
CA PHE A 113 14.09 6.93 -1.33
C PHE A 113 12.73 6.94 -2.04
N GLY A 114 12.15 8.12 -2.28
CA GLY A 114 10.88 8.26 -2.98
C GLY A 114 10.97 7.84 -4.45
N LEU A 115 12.04 8.18 -5.15
CA LEU A 115 12.27 7.71 -6.53
C LEU A 115 12.51 6.20 -6.56
N SER A 116 13.22 5.66 -5.57
CA SER A 116 13.43 4.22 -5.41
C SER A 116 12.11 3.49 -5.15
N LEU A 117 11.24 4.05 -4.30
CA LEU A 117 9.88 3.55 -4.07
C LEU A 117 9.05 3.59 -5.37
N GLY A 118 9.06 4.69 -6.11
CA GLY A 118 8.38 4.82 -7.41
C GLY A 118 8.85 3.76 -8.41
N SER A 119 10.15 3.51 -8.47
CA SER A 119 10.75 2.45 -9.30
C SER A 119 10.30 1.04 -8.87
N ALA A 120 10.23 0.77 -7.56
CA ALA A 120 9.76 -0.51 -7.03
C ALA A 120 8.28 -0.75 -7.35
N VAL A 121 7.42 0.28 -7.20
CA VAL A 121 6.00 0.21 -7.56
C VAL A 121 5.83 -0.01 -9.07
N GLN A 122 6.56 0.72 -9.90
CA GLN A 122 6.54 0.54 -11.35
C GLN A 122 6.92 -0.90 -11.74
N THR A 123 8.04 -1.40 -11.23
CA THR A 123 8.51 -2.77 -11.52
C THR A 123 7.49 -3.82 -11.07
N GLY A 124 6.82 -3.59 -9.93
CA GLY A 124 5.73 -4.44 -9.46
C GLY A 124 4.54 -4.45 -10.43
N TYR A 125 4.10 -3.29 -10.88
CA TYR A 125 3.01 -3.18 -11.87
C TYR A 125 3.40 -3.79 -13.22
N GLU A 126 4.61 -3.52 -13.73
CA GLU A 126 5.09 -4.09 -14.99
C GLU A 126 5.08 -5.62 -14.96
N ARG A 127 5.50 -6.22 -13.85
CA ARG A 127 5.42 -7.68 -13.65
C ARG A 127 3.99 -8.19 -13.62
N VAL A 128 3.10 -7.52 -12.87
CA VAL A 128 1.69 -7.90 -12.81
C VAL A 128 1.06 -7.87 -14.20
N TRP A 129 1.38 -6.86 -15.03
CA TRP A 129 0.86 -6.69 -16.39
C TRP A 129 1.69 -7.44 -17.45
N GLU A 130 2.73 -8.19 -17.06
CA GLU A 130 3.66 -8.92 -17.95
C GLU A 130 4.25 -8.01 -19.05
N LEU A 131 4.61 -6.77 -18.65
CA LEU A 131 5.23 -5.80 -19.55
C LEU A 131 6.75 -5.86 -19.43
N SER A 132 7.45 -5.58 -20.51
CA SER A 132 8.90 -5.39 -20.48
C SER A 132 9.27 -4.18 -19.62
N PRO A 133 10.42 -4.20 -18.91
CA PRO A 133 10.89 -3.09 -18.11
C PRO A 133 10.95 -1.79 -18.90
N ALA A 134 10.54 -0.68 -18.27
CA ALA A 134 10.60 0.63 -18.94
C ALA A 134 12.05 1.07 -19.12
N ARG A 135 12.29 1.87 -20.17
CA ARG A 135 13.60 2.42 -20.45
C ARG A 135 13.99 3.47 -19.43
N TRP A 136 15.27 3.61 -19.15
CA TRP A 136 15.85 4.47 -18.10
C TRP A 136 15.50 5.97 -18.20
N TYR A 137 15.22 6.50 -19.38
CA TYR A 137 14.80 7.89 -19.57
C TYR A 137 13.35 8.18 -19.10
N ALA A 138 12.62 7.18 -18.68
CA ALA A 138 11.29 7.37 -18.09
C ALA A 138 11.34 7.83 -16.60
N ARG A 139 12.52 8.13 -16.05
CA ARG A 139 12.71 8.54 -14.64
C ARG A 139 11.92 9.78 -14.24
N TRP A 140 11.67 10.71 -15.18
CA TRP A 140 10.83 11.87 -14.92
C TRP A 140 9.40 11.49 -14.43
N ARG A 141 8.91 10.32 -14.81
CA ARG A 141 7.62 9.80 -14.34
C ARG A 141 7.63 9.49 -12.86
N HIS A 142 8.75 8.98 -12.33
CA HIS A 142 8.90 8.75 -10.89
C HIS A 142 8.92 10.07 -10.13
N VAL A 143 9.56 11.11 -10.68
CA VAL A 143 9.56 12.45 -10.08
C VAL A 143 8.14 13.00 -10.03
N LEU A 144 7.43 13.00 -11.17
CA LEU A 144 6.06 13.49 -11.24
C LEU A 144 5.13 12.68 -10.33
N TRP A 145 5.27 11.35 -10.34
CA TRP A 145 4.51 10.46 -9.46
C TRP A 145 4.77 10.78 -7.98
N LEU A 146 6.03 10.99 -7.60
CA LEU A 146 6.39 11.35 -6.23
C LEU A 146 5.80 12.69 -5.81
N VAL A 147 5.86 13.71 -6.66
CA VAL A 147 5.27 15.02 -6.40
C VAL A 147 3.76 14.90 -6.18
N VAL A 148 3.07 14.17 -7.06
CA VAL A 148 1.61 13.95 -6.93
C VAL A 148 1.29 13.11 -5.70
N LEU A 149 2.10 12.07 -5.38
CA LEU A 149 1.95 11.28 -4.15
C LEU A 149 2.05 12.17 -2.91
N VAL A 150 3.10 12.99 -2.83
CA VAL A 150 3.30 13.92 -1.69
C VAL A 150 2.13 14.90 -1.59
N GLY A 151 1.71 15.50 -2.70
CA GLY A 151 0.55 16.40 -2.76
C GLY A 151 -0.74 15.71 -2.33
N TYR A 152 -0.99 14.49 -2.80
CA TYR A 152 -2.14 13.68 -2.41
C TYR A 152 -2.14 13.35 -0.90
N LEU A 153 -0.98 12.96 -0.36
CA LEU A 153 -0.84 12.67 1.07
C LEU A 153 -1.05 13.93 1.91
N PHE A 154 -0.50 15.07 1.48
CA PHE A 154 -0.69 16.36 2.15
C PHE A 154 -2.17 16.76 2.17
N MET A 155 -2.86 16.73 1.02
CA MET A 155 -4.31 16.99 0.94
C MET A 155 -5.13 16.02 1.79
N SER A 156 -4.77 14.74 1.79
CA SER A 156 -5.45 13.74 2.62
C SER A 156 -5.30 14.01 4.11
N ALA A 157 -4.10 14.45 4.54
CA ALA A 157 -3.83 14.78 5.94
C ALA A 157 -4.62 16.01 6.39
N THR A 158 -4.70 17.07 5.57
CA THR A 158 -5.43 18.29 5.91
C THR A 158 -6.95 18.09 5.94
N THR A 159 -7.49 17.26 5.05
CA THR A 159 -8.94 17.00 4.97
C THR A 159 -9.45 16.03 6.04
N THR A 160 -8.58 15.28 6.72
CA THR A 160 -8.98 14.36 7.79
C THR A 160 -9.66 15.08 8.95
N LEU A 161 -9.25 16.29 9.26
CA LEU A 161 -9.82 17.12 10.33
C LEU A 161 -11.30 17.54 10.08
N TRP A 162 -11.78 17.48 8.83
CA TRP A 162 -13.11 17.94 8.42
C TRP A 162 -14.07 16.78 8.07
N ARG A 163 -13.69 15.54 8.31
CA ARG A 163 -14.41 14.32 7.89
C ARG A 163 -15.66 13.97 8.71
N GLN A 164 -16.55 14.94 8.94
CA GLN A 164 -17.80 14.68 9.64
C GLN A 164 -19.00 14.45 8.70
N SER A 165 -18.86 14.60 7.38
CA SER A 165 -19.97 14.41 6.43
C SER A 165 -19.74 13.21 5.50
N LEU A 166 -20.84 12.53 5.11
CA LEU A 166 -20.83 11.44 4.12
C LEU A 166 -20.28 11.91 2.76
N ALA A 167 -20.55 13.17 2.39
CA ALA A 167 -20.04 13.76 1.14
C ALA A 167 -18.51 13.84 1.12
N LEU A 168 -17.88 14.22 2.22
CA LEU A 168 -16.42 14.30 2.33
C LEU A 168 -15.78 12.88 2.33
N THR A 169 -16.46 11.91 2.92
CA THR A 169 -15.99 10.52 2.89
C THR A 169 -16.05 9.94 1.48
N SER A 170 -17.15 10.15 0.75
CA SER A 170 -17.26 9.71 -0.65
C SER A 170 -16.27 10.41 -1.57
N ALA A 171 -16.05 11.71 -1.40
CA ALA A 171 -15.03 12.46 -2.14
C ALA A 171 -13.62 11.92 -1.89
N ALA A 172 -13.30 11.55 -0.65
CA ALA A 172 -12.01 10.95 -0.31
C ALA A 172 -11.83 9.56 -0.95
N LEU A 173 -12.87 8.73 -1.00
CA LEU A 173 -12.82 7.43 -1.69
C LEU A 173 -12.65 7.61 -3.20
N LEU A 174 -13.39 8.55 -3.80
CA LEU A 174 -13.24 8.88 -5.22
C LEU A 174 -11.82 9.38 -5.53
N SER A 175 -11.29 10.29 -4.73
CA SER A 175 -9.92 10.80 -4.91
C SER A 175 -8.88 9.68 -4.80
N ALA A 176 -9.07 8.71 -3.89
CA ALA A 176 -8.22 7.55 -3.78
C ALA A 176 -8.28 6.67 -5.05
N VAL A 177 -9.48 6.38 -5.55
CA VAL A 177 -9.64 5.61 -6.80
C VAL A 177 -8.97 6.34 -7.96
N LEU A 178 -9.19 7.65 -8.10
CA LEU A 178 -8.58 8.48 -9.15
C LEU A 178 -7.06 8.49 -9.04
N PHE A 179 -6.53 8.64 -7.82
CA PHE A 179 -5.09 8.59 -7.56
C PHE A 179 -4.47 7.25 -7.99
N PHE A 180 -5.03 6.11 -7.56
CA PHE A 180 -4.51 4.80 -7.93
C PHE A 180 -4.70 4.50 -9.42
N TRP A 181 -5.78 4.94 -10.03
CA TRP A 181 -6.03 4.81 -11.46
C TRP A 181 -5.02 5.58 -12.29
N TRP A 182 -4.80 6.86 -11.96
CA TRP A 182 -3.78 7.70 -12.58
C TRP A 182 -2.37 7.15 -12.32
N SER A 183 -2.06 6.77 -11.08
CA SER A 183 -0.76 6.22 -10.68
C SER A 183 -0.36 4.99 -11.49
N GLN A 184 -1.27 4.02 -11.64
CA GLN A 184 -1.03 2.85 -12.48
C GLN A 184 -0.76 3.25 -13.94
N ARG A 185 -1.57 4.13 -14.50
CA ARG A 185 -1.40 4.62 -15.87
C ARG A 185 -0.07 5.31 -16.09
N MET A 186 0.29 6.18 -15.17
CA MET A 186 1.53 6.96 -15.22
C MET A 186 2.77 6.07 -15.11
N LEU A 187 2.83 5.19 -14.13
CA LEU A 187 3.96 4.29 -13.91
C LEU A 187 4.10 3.25 -15.04
N LEU A 188 3.01 2.74 -15.58
CA LEU A 188 3.03 1.84 -16.74
C LEU A 188 3.31 2.55 -18.07
N GLY A 189 3.44 3.88 -18.05
CA GLY A 189 3.81 4.64 -19.23
C GLY A 189 2.77 4.65 -20.33
N GLY A 190 1.49 4.56 -19.98
CA GLY A 190 0.42 4.56 -20.96
C GLY A 190 0.26 3.28 -21.76
N ARG A 191 1.06 2.24 -21.48
CA ARG A 191 1.05 0.96 -22.22
C ARG A 191 -0.23 0.14 -22.02
N VAL A 192 -1.00 0.43 -20.97
CA VAL A 192 -2.28 -0.22 -20.66
C VAL A 192 -3.40 0.81 -20.74
N GLY A 193 -4.52 0.47 -21.34
CA GLY A 193 -5.66 1.38 -21.52
C GLY A 193 -6.33 1.77 -20.18
N TRP A 194 -6.89 2.97 -20.12
CA TRP A 194 -7.58 3.48 -18.92
C TRP A 194 -8.66 2.54 -18.38
N GLY A 195 -9.52 2.02 -19.28
CA GLY A 195 -10.61 1.11 -18.86
C GLY A 195 -10.13 -0.20 -18.25
N ALA A 196 -8.93 -0.66 -18.66
CA ALA A 196 -8.34 -1.89 -18.12
C ALA A 196 -7.78 -1.70 -16.70
N LEU A 197 -7.35 -0.48 -16.36
CA LEU A 197 -6.76 -0.15 -15.06
C LEU A 197 -7.80 0.15 -13.98
N LEU A 198 -9.01 0.59 -14.36
CA LEU A 198 -10.05 1.00 -13.42
C LEU A 198 -10.43 -0.11 -12.41
N PRO A 199 -10.68 -1.37 -12.83
CA PRO A 199 -10.99 -2.44 -11.87
C PRO A 199 -9.87 -2.67 -10.86
N GLY A 200 -8.60 -2.50 -11.29
CA GLY A 200 -7.44 -2.61 -10.43
C GLY A 200 -7.37 -1.49 -9.38
N ALA A 201 -7.66 -0.25 -9.77
CA ALA A 201 -7.71 0.88 -8.87
C ALA A 201 -8.81 0.73 -7.81
N VAL A 202 -10.02 0.33 -8.24
CA VAL A 202 -11.15 0.06 -7.33
C VAL A 202 -10.80 -1.08 -6.36
N ALA A 203 -10.25 -2.19 -6.86
CA ALA A 203 -9.82 -3.31 -6.03
C ALA A 203 -8.75 -2.90 -5.00
N THR A 204 -7.82 -2.02 -5.38
CA THR A 204 -6.82 -1.47 -4.46
C THR A 204 -7.48 -0.67 -3.34
N VAL A 205 -8.42 0.22 -3.65
CA VAL A 205 -9.11 1.03 -2.62
C VAL A 205 -9.94 0.14 -1.69
N ILE A 206 -10.69 -0.83 -2.23
CA ILE A 206 -11.43 -1.81 -1.42
C ILE A 206 -10.47 -2.60 -0.52
N GLY A 207 -9.34 -3.04 -1.06
CA GLY A 207 -8.31 -3.74 -0.30
C GLY A 207 -7.70 -2.90 0.82
N LEU A 208 -7.48 -1.60 0.60
CA LEU A 208 -7.00 -0.67 1.63
C LEU A 208 -8.04 -0.46 2.74
N ILE A 209 -9.32 -0.36 2.38
CA ILE A 209 -10.41 -0.33 3.37
C ILE A 209 -10.41 -1.61 4.20
N GLY A 210 -10.33 -2.77 3.55
CA GLY A 210 -10.22 -4.07 4.22
C GLY A 210 -8.99 -4.16 5.13
N LEU A 211 -7.83 -3.68 4.65
CA LEU A 211 -6.59 -3.61 5.45
C LEU A 211 -6.77 -2.71 6.68
N ARG A 212 -7.48 -1.59 6.56
CA ARG A 212 -7.78 -0.68 7.68
C ARG A 212 -8.65 -1.38 8.74
N PHE A 213 -9.67 -2.13 8.33
CA PHE A 213 -10.47 -2.94 9.26
C PHE A 213 -9.65 -4.04 9.93
N PHE A 214 -8.86 -4.76 9.15
CA PHE A 214 -7.95 -5.78 9.67
C PHE A 214 -6.95 -5.19 10.67
N SER A 215 -6.38 -4.03 10.35
CA SER A 215 -5.45 -3.33 11.23
C SER A 215 -6.05 -2.96 12.58
N ARG A 216 -7.30 -2.52 12.62
CA ARG A 216 -8.00 -2.20 13.87
C ARG A 216 -8.15 -3.43 14.76
N LEU A 217 -8.40 -4.60 14.17
CA LEU A 217 -8.60 -5.84 14.90
C LEU A 217 -7.28 -6.43 15.41
N VAL A 218 -6.20 -6.33 14.62
CA VAL A 218 -4.94 -7.03 14.89
C VAL A 218 -3.90 -6.09 15.46
N PHE A 219 -3.66 -4.94 14.83
CA PHE A 219 -2.56 -4.07 15.21
C PHE A 219 -2.88 -3.16 16.39
N SER A 220 -4.13 -2.78 16.61
CA SER A 220 -4.49 -1.97 17.79
C SER A 220 -4.12 -2.65 19.10
N PRO A 221 -4.54 -3.91 19.38
CA PRO A 221 -4.10 -4.61 20.58
C PRO A 221 -2.60 -4.95 20.58
N LEU A 222 -2.03 -5.20 19.39
CA LEU A 222 -0.61 -5.55 19.28
C LEU A 222 0.29 -4.36 19.61
N ILE A 223 -0.07 -3.15 19.19
CA ILE A 223 0.68 -1.93 19.52
C ILE A 223 0.61 -1.67 21.03
N ALA A 224 -0.56 -1.79 21.63
CA ALA A 224 -0.72 -1.59 23.06
C ALA A 224 0.19 -2.54 23.88
N SER A 225 0.27 -3.81 23.49
CA SER A 225 1.13 -4.80 24.15
C SER A 225 2.61 -4.64 23.78
N SER A 226 2.93 -4.35 22.54
CA SER A 226 4.31 -4.23 22.04
C SER A 226 4.98 -2.95 22.50
N ALA A 227 4.25 -1.84 22.61
CA ALA A 227 4.77 -0.58 23.13
C ALA A 227 5.20 -0.69 24.60
N VAL A 228 4.48 -1.49 25.39
CA VAL A 228 4.84 -1.78 26.80
C VAL A 228 6.06 -2.68 26.89
N THR A 229 6.19 -3.66 25.98
CA THR A 229 7.25 -4.70 26.09
C THR A 229 8.52 -4.29 25.33
N TYR A 230 8.39 -3.69 24.11
CA TYR A 230 9.49 -3.42 23.20
C TYR A 230 9.67 -1.93 22.86
N GLY A 231 8.84 -1.04 23.41
CA GLY A 231 8.93 0.41 23.20
C GLY A 231 8.86 0.81 21.72
N ALA A 232 9.75 1.71 21.32
CA ALA A 232 9.81 2.24 19.95
C ALA A 232 10.04 1.16 18.87
N ILE A 233 10.80 0.10 19.18
CA ILE A 233 11.11 -0.98 18.24
C ILE A 233 9.82 -1.75 17.88
N GLY A 234 8.96 -2.01 18.86
CA GLY A 234 7.68 -2.67 18.63
C GLY A 234 6.79 -1.88 17.66
N THR A 235 6.71 -0.56 17.83
CA THR A 235 5.94 0.33 16.95
C THR A 235 6.49 0.32 15.51
N VAL A 236 7.82 0.35 15.34
CA VAL A 236 8.46 0.26 14.02
C VAL A 236 8.10 -1.05 13.31
N LEU A 237 8.14 -2.18 14.01
CA LEU A 237 7.78 -3.48 13.43
C LEU A 237 6.32 -3.55 13.00
N VAL A 238 5.41 -2.94 13.76
CA VAL A 238 3.98 -2.88 13.39
C VAL A 238 3.78 -2.01 12.15
N VAL A 239 4.38 -0.83 12.09
CA VAL A 239 4.32 0.05 10.90
C VAL A 239 4.88 -0.66 9.68
N GLN A 240 6.02 -1.34 9.82
CA GLN A 240 6.63 -2.12 8.74
C GLN A 240 5.70 -3.25 8.26
N SER A 241 5.08 -3.99 9.18
CA SER A 241 4.13 -5.05 8.86
C SER A 241 2.89 -4.51 8.13
N TRP A 242 2.39 -3.34 8.55
CA TRP A 242 1.29 -2.67 7.88
C TRP A 242 1.66 -2.25 6.45
N LEU A 243 2.86 -1.71 6.24
CA LEU A 243 3.36 -1.35 4.91
C LEU A 243 3.49 -2.58 3.99
N VAL A 244 3.86 -3.74 4.53
CA VAL A 244 3.80 -5.00 3.76
C VAL A 244 2.37 -5.29 3.30
N GLY A 245 1.39 -5.13 4.20
CA GLY A 245 -0.03 -5.25 3.86
C GLY A 245 -0.46 -4.29 2.75
N VAL A 246 -0.03 -3.03 2.81
CA VAL A 246 -0.28 -2.02 1.75
C VAL A 246 0.33 -2.49 0.43
N GLY A 247 1.56 -2.98 0.42
CA GLY A 247 2.22 -3.51 -0.78
C GLY A 247 1.45 -4.68 -1.40
N VAL A 248 1.00 -5.64 -0.56
CA VAL A 248 0.16 -6.77 -1.00
C VAL A 248 -1.14 -6.27 -1.63
N VAL A 249 -1.79 -5.27 -1.04
CA VAL A 249 -3.04 -4.70 -1.56
C VAL A 249 -2.81 -3.96 -2.87
N VAL A 250 -1.76 -3.17 -2.99
CA VAL A 250 -1.43 -2.40 -4.20
C VAL A 250 -1.15 -3.33 -5.39
N PHE A 251 -0.29 -4.32 -5.21
CA PHE A 251 0.02 -5.27 -6.29
C PHE A 251 -1.09 -6.29 -6.52
N GLY A 252 -1.78 -6.72 -5.47
CA GLY A 252 -2.95 -7.60 -5.55
C GLY A 252 -4.11 -6.93 -6.28
N GLY A 253 -4.38 -5.65 -6.03
CA GLY A 253 -5.39 -4.87 -6.73
C GLY A 253 -5.10 -4.78 -8.23
N ALA A 254 -3.85 -4.51 -8.60
CA ALA A 254 -3.43 -4.50 -10.01
C ALA A 254 -3.63 -5.88 -10.66
N LEU A 255 -3.34 -6.98 -9.94
CA LEU A 255 -3.56 -8.34 -10.41
C LEU A 255 -5.05 -8.63 -10.65
N VAL A 256 -5.94 -8.19 -9.74
CA VAL A 256 -7.40 -8.30 -9.91
C VAL A 256 -7.83 -7.57 -11.19
N GLY A 257 -7.34 -6.35 -11.42
CA GLY A 257 -7.62 -5.58 -12.64
C GLY A 257 -7.27 -6.36 -13.91
N ARG A 258 -6.10 -6.97 -13.94
CA ARG A 258 -5.66 -7.81 -15.06
C ARG A 258 -6.53 -9.06 -15.24
N LEU A 259 -6.89 -9.75 -14.17
CA LEU A 259 -7.74 -10.95 -14.24
C LEU A 259 -9.15 -10.61 -14.76
N VAL A 260 -9.72 -9.48 -14.36
CA VAL A 260 -11.02 -8.99 -14.88
C VAL A 260 -10.94 -8.73 -16.37
N LEU A 261 -9.86 -8.10 -16.86
CA LEU A 261 -9.66 -7.86 -18.29
C LEU A 261 -9.59 -9.17 -19.07
N GLN A 262 -8.83 -10.16 -18.58
CA GLN A 262 -8.70 -11.46 -19.21
C GLN A 262 -10.03 -12.23 -19.31
N HIS A 263 -10.97 -12.00 -18.38
CA HIS A 263 -12.31 -12.60 -18.43
C HIS A 263 -13.23 -11.92 -19.43
N ARG A 264 -13.04 -10.62 -19.72
CA ARG A 264 -13.85 -9.89 -20.72
C ARG A 264 -13.49 -10.23 -22.18
N HIS A 265 -12.29 -10.76 -22.42
CA HIS A 265 -11.82 -11.14 -23.75
C HIS A 265 -11.96 -12.64 -24.05
N ARG A 266 -12.56 -13.41 -23.17
CA ARG A 266 -12.98 -14.81 -23.37
C ARG A 266 -14.46 -14.94 -23.65
#